data_c471225707711e9e42fcffb73d9fe26b
#
_entry.id   c471225707711e9e42fcffb73d9fe26b
#
_cell.length_a   1.000
_cell.length_b   1.000
_cell.length_c   1.000
_cell.angle_alpha   90.00
_cell.angle_beta   90.00
_cell.angle_gamma   90.00
#
_symmetry.space_group_name_H-M   'P 1'
#
loop_
_entity.id
_entity.type
_entity.pdbx_description
1 polymer ?
#
loop_
_entity_poly.entity_id
_entity_poly.type
_entity_poly.pdbx_seq_one_letter_code
_entity_poly.pdbx_strand_id
1 'polypeptide(L)'
;VSDDPLALENQVCYGLALAARGIIGAYRPVLEPLGLTHPQYLVMLALWERHPQSNRQLSDALRLDPGTITPLIKRLEREGYVTRQRQAGNERTLDIDLTERGIALRDRAVHVPLIMIRRLGLKPADLPALADTLHGLIAAADNPLPLTDAERAALTSPH
;
A
#
# COMPACT_ATOMS: atom_id res chain seq x y z
N VAL A 1 -3.31 28.59 -8.46
CA VAL A 1 -1.94 28.03 -8.56
C VAL A 1 -0.98 29.20 -8.59
N SER A 2 -0.05 29.26 -7.65
CA SER A 2 0.97 30.30 -7.57
C SER A 2 1.96 30.19 -8.74
N ASP A 3 2.48 31.32 -9.24
CA ASP A 3 3.58 31.32 -10.23
C ASP A 3 4.95 30.98 -9.60
N ASP A 4 5.03 30.93 -8.25
CA ASP A 4 6.22 30.55 -7.54
C ASP A 4 6.47 29.02 -7.62
N PRO A 5 7.54 28.56 -8.28
CA PRO A 5 7.87 27.15 -8.38
C PRO A 5 8.12 26.49 -7.01
N LEU A 6 8.43 27.25 -5.96
CA LEU A 6 8.62 26.76 -4.59
C LEU A 6 7.33 26.74 -3.77
N ALA A 7 6.22 27.28 -4.30
CA ALA A 7 4.95 27.22 -3.61
C ALA A 7 4.58 25.76 -3.29
N LEU A 8 4.15 25.51 -2.05
CA LEU A 8 3.85 24.17 -1.56
C LEU A 8 2.73 23.48 -2.39
N GLU A 9 1.76 24.25 -2.84
CA GLU A 9 0.66 23.77 -3.70
C GLU A 9 1.12 23.27 -5.08
N ASN A 10 2.31 23.73 -5.55
CA ASN A 10 2.90 23.30 -6.82
C ASN A 10 3.75 22.03 -6.68
N GLN A 11 3.96 21.54 -5.45
CA GLN A 11 4.78 20.36 -5.19
C GLN A 11 3.96 19.07 -5.35
N VAL A 12 4.22 18.31 -6.41
CA VAL A 12 3.53 17.03 -6.70
C VAL A 12 3.68 16.05 -5.54
N CYS A 13 4.89 15.93 -4.96
CA CYS A 13 5.15 15.04 -3.82
C CYS A 13 4.31 15.41 -2.58
N TYR A 14 4.11 16.70 -2.34
CA TYR A 14 3.26 17.17 -1.24
C TYR A 14 1.79 16.80 -1.48
N GLY A 15 1.30 17.04 -2.69
CA GLY A 15 -0.07 16.65 -3.08
C GLY A 15 -0.32 15.14 -2.93
N LEU A 16 0.62 14.30 -3.40
CA LEU A 16 0.54 12.85 -3.24
C LEU A 16 0.56 12.42 -1.77
N ALA A 17 1.41 13.02 -0.94
CA ALA A 17 1.48 12.71 0.48
C ALA A 17 0.19 13.09 1.22
N LEU A 18 -0.41 14.24 0.88
CA LEU A 18 -1.72 14.65 1.43
C LEU A 18 -2.84 13.71 1.00
N ALA A 19 -2.90 13.40 -0.30
CA ALA A 19 -3.90 12.50 -0.85
C ALA A 19 -3.80 11.12 -0.20
N ALA A 20 -2.60 10.55 -0.10
CA ALA A 20 -2.38 9.24 0.53
C ALA A 20 -2.85 9.23 1.98
N ARG A 21 -2.47 10.23 2.79
CA ARG A 21 -2.92 10.33 4.19
C ARG A 21 -4.43 10.46 4.32
N GLY A 22 -5.04 11.31 3.50
CA GLY A 22 -6.49 11.52 3.48
C GLY A 22 -7.26 10.26 3.11
N ILE A 23 -6.83 9.58 2.04
CA ILE A 23 -7.45 8.33 1.58
C ILE A 23 -7.30 7.23 2.64
N ILE A 24 -6.09 7.03 3.20
CA ILE A 24 -5.86 6.04 4.26
C ILE A 24 -6.74 6.34 5.49
N GLY A 25 -6.87 7.61 5.87
CA GLY A 25 -7.77 8.03 6.95
C GLY A 25 -9.24 7.70 6.66
N ALA A 26 -9.67 7.85 5.40
CA ALA A 26 -11.04 7.53 4.98
C ALA A 26 -11.37 6.03 5.03
N TYR A 27 -10.36 5.14 4.97
CA TYR A 27 -10.55 3.68 5.15
C TYR A 27 -10.93 3.30 6.57
N ARG A 28 -10.52 4.06 7.59
CA ARG A 28 -10.69 3.68 9.00
C ARG A 28 -12.12 3.25 9.36
N PRO A 29 -13.16 4.09 9.15
CA PRO A 29 -14.54 3.69 9.50
C PRO A 29 -15.09 2.56 8.64
N VAL A 30 -14.48 2.26 7.49
CA VAL A 30 -14.90 1.17 6.61
C VAL A 30 -14.27 -0.15 7.02
N LEU A 31 -13.04 -0.12 7.54
CA LEU A 31 -12.29 -1.31 7.97
C LEU A 31 -12.56 -1.69 9.43
N GLU A 32 -12.96 -0.74 10.26
CA GLU A 32 -13.26 -0.98 11.67
C GLU A 32 -14.29 -2.11 11.89
N PRO A 33 -15.42 -2.19 11.15
CA PRO A 33 -16.35 -3.32 11.26
C PRO A 33 -15.76 -4.68 10.85
N LEU A 34 -14.67 -4.68 10.07
CA LEU A 34 -13.92 -5.89 9.70
C LEU A 34 -12.85 -6.27 10.73
N GLY A 35 -12.61 -5.41 11.73
CA GLY A 35 -11.54 -5.58 12.71
C GLY A 35 -10.14 -5.36 12.13
N LEU A 36 -10.01 -4.63 11.02
CA LEU A 36 -8.74 -4.41 10.33
C LEU A 36 -8.30 -2.96 10.37
N THR A 37 -7.00 -2.75 10.49
CA THR A 37 -6.34 -1.49 10.12
C THR A 37 -6.03 -1.49 8.61
N HIS A 38 -5.78 -0.32 8.02
CA HIS A 38 -5.42 -0.23 6.60
C HIS A 38 -4.19 -1.09 6.23
N PRO A 39 -3.06 -1.08 6.99
CA PRO A 39 -1.94 -1.97 6.68
C PRO A 39 -2.28 -3.47 6.77
N GLN A 40 -3.10 -3.87 7.74
CA GLN A 40 -3.58 -5.26 7.85
C GLN A 40 -4.48 -5.64 6.66
N TYR A 41 -5.33 -4.71 6.21
CA TYR A 41 -6.16 -4.92 5.03
C TYR A 41 -5.32 -5.16 3.77
N LEU A 42 -4.19 -4.44 3.59
CA LEU A 42 -3.26 -4.67 2.49
C LEU A 42 -2.63 -6.07 2.54
N VAL A 43 -2.23 -6.53 3.73
CA VAL A 43 -1.72 -7.91 3.91
C VAL A 43 -2.80 -8.94 3.55
N MET A 44 -4.04 -8.72 3.99
CA MET A 44 -5.15 -9.61 3.66
C MET A 44 -5.46 -9.61 2.16
N LEU A 45 -5.41 -8.45 1.48
CA LEU A 45 -5.57 -8.39 0.02
C LEU A 45 -4.53 -9.24 -0.70
N ALA A 46 -3.26 -9.14 -0.32
CA ALA A 46 -2.19 -9.95 -0.90
C ALA A 46 -2.39 -11.45 -0.66
N LEU A 47 -2.87 -11.83 0.53
CA LEU A 47 -3.16 -13.23 0.86
C LEU A 47 -4.42 -13.74 0.16
N TRP A 48 -5.47 -12.92 -0.01
CA TRP A 48 -6.67 -13.31 -0.76
C TRP A 48 -6.39 -13.48 -2.27
N GLU A 49 -5.40 -12.78 -2.78
CA GLU A 49 -4.95 -12.96 -4.17
C GLU A 49 -4.18 -14.27 -4.35
N ARG A 50 -3.24 -14.52 -3.42
CA ARG A 50 -2.43 -15.74 -3.41
C ARG A 50 -2.02 -16.10 -1.98
N HIS A 51 -2.27 -17.33 -1.58
CA HIS A 51 -1.78 -17.92 -0.33
C HIS A 51 -1.44 -19.40 -0.53
N PRO A 52 -0.50 -19.98 0.24
CA PRO A 52 0.30 -19.30 1.25
C PRO A 52 1.38 -18.39 0.65
N GLN A 53 1.90 -17.45 1.44
CA GLN A 53 3.02 -16.59 1.08
C GLN A 53 4.02 -16.49 2.24
N SER A 54 5.30 -16.38 1.91
CA SER A 54 6.33 -16.07 2.91
C SER A 54 6.30 -14.59 3.30
N ASN A 55 6.92 -14.26 4.45
CA ASN A 55 7.09 -12.88 4.89
C ASN A 55 7.78 -12.02 3.82
N ARG A 56 8.80 -12.58 3.14
CA ARG A 56 9.51 -11.90 2.06
C ARG A 56 8.59 -11.60 0.87
N GLN A 57 7.80 -12.58 0.43
CA GLN A 57 6.85 -12.38 -0.68
C GLN A 57 5.82 -11.29 -0.36
N LEU A 58 5.31 -11.24 0.87
CA LEU A 58 4.41 -10.19 1.32
C LEU A 58 5.10 -8.82 1.37
N SER A 59 6.36 -8.77 1.85
CA SER A 59 7.17 -7.55 1.85
C SER A 59 7.39 -7.01 0.44
N ASP A 60 7.76 -7.89 -0.48
CA ASP A 60 7.99 -7.53 -1.88
C ASP A 60 6.68 -7.05 -2.56
N ALA A 61 5.57 -7.79 -2.36
CA ALA A 61 4.27 -7.45 -2.94
C ALA A 61 3.73 -6.10 -2.44
N LEU A 62 3.91 -5.80 -1.15
CA LEU A 62 3.41 -4.57 -0.52
C LEU A 62 4.44 -3.44 -0.51
N ARG A 63 5.67 -3.69 -0.99
CA ARG A 63 6.81 -2.76 -0.94
C ARG A 63 7.05 -2.20 0.47
N LEU A 64 6.94 -3.08 1.46
CA LEU A 64 7.19 -2.79 2.86
C LEU A 64 8.38 -3.61 3.37
N ASP A 65 9.14 -3.03 4.29
CA ASP A 65 10.23 -3.78 4.91
C ASP A 65 9.71 -4.92 5.80
N PRO A 66 10.50 -6.01 5.98
CA PRO A 66 10.08 -7.15 6.80
C PRO A 66 9.83 -6.79 8.27
N GLY A 67 10.46 -5.74 8.79
CA GLY A 67 10.23 -5.22 10.13
C GLY A 67 8.83 -4.65 10.31
N THR A 68 8.29 -4.03 9.26
CA THR A 68 6.91 -3.51 9.22
C THR A 68 5.88 -4.64 9.05
N ILE A 69 6.16 -5.63 8.18
CA ILE A 69 5.23 -6.73 7.88
C ILE A 69 5.06 -7.68 9.07
N THR A 70 6.14 -8.04 9.74
CA THR A 70 6.12 -9.04 10.82
C THR A 70 5.13 -8.73 11.96
N PRO A 71 5.05 -7.50 12.50
CA PRO A 71 4.05 -7.16 13.50
C PRO A 71 2.60 -7.24 12.99
N LEU A 72 2.38 -6.90 11.70
CA LEU A 72 1.05 -6.98 11.08
C LEU A 72 0.58 -8.44 11.01
N ILE A 73 1.45 -9.34 10.55
CA ILE A 73 1.16 -10.78 10.48
C ILE A 73 0.88 -11.35 11.88
N LYS A 74 1.72 -11.02 12.87
CA LYS A 74 1.51 -11.47 14.28
C LYS A 74 0.16 -11.02 14.82
N ARG A 75 -0.28 -9.83 14.46
CA ARG A 75 -1.58 -9.32 14.88
C ARG A 75 -2.73 -10.04 14.19
N LEU A 76 -2.64 -10.24 12.86
CA LEU A 76 -3.63 -11.02 12.10
C LEU A 76 -3.73 -12.47 12.58
N GLU A 77 -2.61 -13.09 12.96
CA GLU A 77 -2.58 -14.43 13.57
C GLU A 77 -3.29 -14.45 14.92
N ARG A 78 -3.03 -13.47 15.79
CA ARG A 78 -3.72 -13.34 17.10
C ARG A 78 -5.21 -13.12 16.94
N GLU A 79 -5.65 -12.43 15.89
CA GLU A 79 -7.04 -12.20 15.54
C GLU A 79 -7.66 -13.42 14.82
N GLY A 80 -6.86 -14.44 14.52
CA GLY A 80 -7.30 -15.71 13.94
C GLY A 80 -7.61 -15.67 12.45
N TYR A 81 -7.07 -14.70 11.70
CA TYR A 81 -7.25 -14.60 10.25
C TYR A 81 -6.20 -15.34 9.46
N VAL A 82 -5.01 -15.50 10.02
CA VAL A 82 -3.90 -16.20 9.38
C VAL A 82 -3.25 -17.19 10.34
N THR A 83 -2.53 -18.16 9.78
CA THR A 83 -1.60 -19.06 10.48
C THR A 83 -0.20 -18.85 9.96
N ARG A 84 0.79 -19.16 10.79
CA ARG A 84 2.20 -19.21 10.39
C ARG A 84 2.70 -20.63 10.56
N GLN A 85 3.12 -21.23 9.47
CA GLN A 85 3.64 -22.59 9.46
C GLN A 85 5.07 -22.60 8.90
N ARG A 86 5.90 -23.52 9.37
CA ARG A 86 7.21 -23.71 8.78
C ARG A 86 7.07 -24.35 7.39
N GLN A 87 7.78 -23.80 6.43
CA GLN A 87 7.76 -24.33 5.07
C GLN A 87 8.35 -25.74 5.06
N ALA A 88 7.66 -26.68 4.40
CA ALA A 88 8.16 -28.03 4.22
C ALA A 88 9.51 -27.99 3.49
N GLY A 89 10.55 -28.54 4.12
CA GLY A 89 11.91 -28.57 3.56
C GLY A 89 12.75 -27.30 3.79
N ASN A 90 12.21 -26.24 4.41
CA ASN A 90 12.97 -25.05 4.79
C ASN A 90 12.51 -24.50 6.15
N GLU A 91 13.15 -24.96 7.21
CA GLU A 91 12.82 -24.57 8.60
C GLU A 91 13.03 -23.07 8.91
N ARG A 92 13.75 -22.33 8.05
CA ARG A 92 14.02 -20.89 8.23
C ARG A 92 12.94 -20.00 7.65
N THR A 93 12.07 -20.54 6.78
CA THR A 93 11.00 -19.77 6.13
C THR A 93 9.66 -20.14 6.74
N LEU A 94 8.91 -19.12 7.14
CA LEU A 94 7.52 -19.25 7.60
C LEU A 94 6.59 -18.90 6.44
N ASP A 95 5.68 -19.80 6.13
CA ASP A 95 4.55 -19.56 5.26
C ASP A 95 3.40 -19.01 6.09
N ILE A 96 2.80 -17.95 5.58
CA ILE A 96 1.61 -17.31 6.11
C ILE A 96 0.44 -17.76 5.24
N ASP A 97 -0.52 -18.43 5.86
CA ASP A 97 -1.70 -18.96 5.19
C ASP A 97 -2.98 -18.43 5.82
N LEU A 98 -4.07 -18.41 5.05
CA LEU A 98 -5.37 -18.01 5.53
C LEU A 98 -6.03 -19.11 6.37
N THR A 99 -6.65 -18.72 7.46
CA THR A 99 -7.61 -19.60 8.18
C THR A 99 -8.97 -19.59 7.46
N GLU A 100 -9.87 -20.49 7.83
CA GLU A 100 -11.28 -20.46 7.37
C GLU A 100 -11.93 -19.10 7.68
N ARG A 101 -11.62 -18.52 8.84
CA ARG A 101 -12.08 -17.19 9.22
C ARG A 101 -11.47 -16.09 8.33
N GLY A 102 -10.20 -16.22 7.98
CA GLY A 102 -9.53 -15.30 7.06
C GLY A 102 -10.11 -15.36 5.64
N ILE A 103 -10.45 -16.58 5.18
CA ILE A 103 -11.13 -16.80 3.89
C ILE A 103 -12.53 -16.18 3.93
N ALA A 104 -13.33 -16.48 4.95
CA ALA A 104 -14.71 -15.98 5.10
C ALA A 104 -14.77 -14.44 5.23
N LEU A 105 -13.74 -13.81 5.80
CA LEU A 105 -13.69 -12.35 5.87
C LEU A 105 -13.70 -11.67 4.50
N ARG A 106 -13.22 -12.35 3.46
CA ARG A 106 -13.21 -11.86 2.09
C ARG A 106 -14.61 -11.51 1.58
N ASP A 107 -15.63 -12.27 1.95
CA ASP A 107 -17.02 -12.04 1.52
C ASP A 107 -17.56 -10.67 1.98
N ARG A 108 -17.05 -10.18 3.10
CA ARG A 108 -17.37 -8.84 3.60
C ARG A 108 -16.44 -7.78 2.98
N ALA A 109 -15.18 -8.12 2.80
CA ALA A 109 -14.15 -7.21 2.29
C ALA A 109 -14.37 -6.82 0.83
N VAL A 110 -15.05 -7.62 0.01
CA VAL A 110 -15.37 -7.30 -1.41
C VAL A 110 -16.19 -6.00 -1.56
N HIS A 111 -16.89 -5.57 -0.52
CA HIS A 111 -17.65 -4.32 -0.53
C HIS A 111 -16.79 -3.08 -0.27
N VAL A 112 -15.59 -3.24 0.31
CA VAL A 112 -14.71 -2.11 0.69
C VAL A 112 -14.37 -1.21 -0.50
N PRO A 113 -13.92 -1.71 -1.67
CA PRO A 113 -13.57 -0.85 -2.80
C PRO A 113 -14.74 0.01 -3.27
N LEU A 114 -15.93 -0.55 -3.41
CA LEU A 114 -17.13 0.17 -3.85
C LEU A 114 -17.54 1.26 -2.85
N ILE A 115 -17.47 0.94 -1.55
CA ILE A 115 -17.75 1.92 -0.48
C ILE A 115 -16.74 3.07 -0.56
N MET A 116 -15.45 2.78 -0.77
CA MET A 116 -14.41 3.79 -0.86
C MET A 116 -14.55 4.69 -2.09
N ILE A 117 -14.85 4.13 -3.27
CA ILE A 117 -15.13 4.88 -4.50
C ILE A 117 -16.24 5.90 -4.24
N ARG A 118 -17.35 5.45 -3.66
CA ARG A 118 -18.49 6.33 -3.31
C ARG A 118 -18.09 7.39 -2.27
N ARG A 119 -17.37 7.01 -1.22
CA ARG A 119 -16.98 7.92 -0.13
C ARG A 119 -16.04 9.02 -0.59
N LEU A 120 -15.16 8.70 -1.55
CA LEU A 120 -14.20 9.65 -2.13
C LEU A 120 -14.80 10.46 -3.29
N GLY A 121 -16.06 10.21 -3.67
CA GLY A 121 -16.71 10.90 -4.79
C GLY A 121 -16.09 10.58 -6.15
N LEU A 122 -15.37 9.44 -6.26
CA LEU A 122 -14.73 9.01 -7.49
C LEU A 122 -15.77 8.43 -8.46
N LYS A 123 -15.58 8.66 -9.74
CA LYS A 123 -16.38 8.01 -10.78
C LYS A 123 -15.66 6.73 -11.20
N PRO A 124 -16.35 5.57 -11.29
CA PRO A 124 -15.73 4.33 -11.72
C PRO A 124 -15.01 4.44 -13.09
N ALA A 125 -15.51 5.28 -13.98
CA ALA A 125 -14.91 5.52 -15.29
C ALA A 125 -13.53 6.20 -15.22
N ASP A 126 -13.22 6.94 -14.16
CA ASP A 126 -11.96 7.66 -14.02
C ASP A 126 -10.84 6.77 -13.37
N LEU A 127 -11.22 5.63 -12.78
CA LEU A 127 -10.29 4.78 -12.04
C LEU A 127 -9.16 4.22 -12.90
N PRO A 128 -9.39 3.73 -14.15
CA PRO A 128 -8.29 3.24 -14.98
C PRO A 128 -7.23 4.31 -15.25
N ALA A 129 -7.65 5.51 -15.66
CA ALA A 129 -6.72 6.60 -15.95
C ALA A 129 -5.93 7.05 -14.70
N LEU A 130 -6.59 7.07 -13.53
CA LEU A 130 -5.93 7.36 -12.26
C LEU A 130 -4.90 6.26 -11.91
N ALA A 131 -5.27 5.00 -12.08
CA ALA A 131 -4.36 3.88 -11.84
C ALA A 131 -3.13 3.93 -12.76
N ASP A 132 -3.32 4.20 -14.06
CA ASP A 132 -2.23 4.34 -15.03
C ASP A 132 -1.29 5.48 -14.67
N THR A 133 -1.84 6.62 -14.24
CA THR A 133 -1.05 7.76 -13.77
C THR A 133 -0.19 7.39 -12.55
N LEU A 134 -0.78 6.73 -11.56
CA LEU A 134 -0.07 6.28 -10.36
C LEU A 134 1.00 5.23 -10.69
N HIS A 135 0.71 4.26 -11.56
CA HIS A 135 1.69 3.28 -12.00
C HIS A 135 2.88 3.93 -12.73
N GLY A 136 2.61 4.93 -13.59
CA GLY A 136 3.67 5.71 -14.25
C GLY A 136 4.57 6.43 -13.25
N LEU A 137 3.99 7.08 -12.23
CA LEU A 137 4.74 7.78 -11.19
C LEU A 137 5.57 6.80 -10.34
N ILE A 138 5.02 5.64 -9.99
CA ILE A 138 5.71 4.59 -9.25
C ILE A 138 6.92 4.08 -10.07
N ALA A 139 6.72 3.77 -11.35
CA ALA A 139 7.80 3.30 -12.22
C ALA A 139 8.92 4.34 -12.38
N ALA A 140 8.56 5.61 -12.51
CA ALA A 140 9.53 6.72 -12.57
C ALA A 140 10.31 6.88 -11.25
N ALA A 141 9.63 6.70 -10.10
CA ALA A 141 10.28 6.77 -8.78
C ALA A 141 11.23 5.59 -8.53
N ASP A 142 10.91 4.41 -9.08
CA ASP A 142 11.78 3.23 -8.98
C ASP A 142 13.09 3.38 -9.79
N ASN A 143 13.06 4.17 -10.87
CA ASN A 143 14.19 4.38 -11.77
C ASN A 143 14.35 5.88 -12.10
N PRO A 144 14.72 6.72 -11.12
CA PRO A 144 14.88 8.13 -11.35
C PRO A 144 16.05 8.40 -12.29
N LEU A 145 15.89 9.37 -13.18
CA LEU A 145 16.98 9.83 -14.02
C LEU A 145 18.12 10.41 -13.15
N PRO A 146 19.40 10.16 -13.49
CA PRO A 146 20.51 10.73 -12.76
C PRO A 146 20.54 12.26 -12.95
N LEU A 147 21.01 12.97 -11.91
CA LEU A 147 21.24 14.42 -12.01
C LEU A 147 22.31 14.70 -13.06
N THR A 148 22.02 15.65 -13.96
CA THR A 148 23.00 16.19 -14.89
C THR A 148 24.02 17.10 -14.19
N ASP A 149 25.16 17.35 -14.82
CA ASP A 149 26.17 18.25 -14.25
C ASP A 149 25.64 19.69 -14.14
N ALA A 150 24.80 20.14 -15.06
CA ALA A 150 24.14 21.44 -14.98
C ALA A 150 23.22 21.58 -13.77
N GLU A 151 22.41 20.54 -13.48
CA GLU A 151 21.53 20.51 -12.31
C GLU A 151 22.35 20.49 -11.00
N ARG A 152 23.45 19.72 -10.95
CA ARG A 152 24.36 19.72 -9.79
C ARG A 152 24.96 21.10 -9.55
N ALA A 153 25.44 21.77 -10.62
CA ALA A 153 26.00 23.10 -10.53
C ALA A 153 24.99 24.13 -10.06
N ALA A 154 23.74 24.07 -10.53
CA ALA A 154 22.67 24.96 -10.11
C ALA A 154 22.33 24.83 -8.61
N LEU A 155 22.46 23.62 -8.03
CA LEU A 155 22.18 23.36 -6.61
C LEU A 155 23.36 23.75 -5.68
N THR A 156 24.58 23.86 -6.20
CA THR A 156 25.80 24.07 -5.39
C THR A 156 26.41 25.45 -5.54
N SER A 157 26.02 26.23 -6.56
CA SER A 157 26.54 27.58 -6.78
C SER A 157 25.95 28.53 -5.71
N PRO A 158 26.79 29.14 -4.86
CA PRO A 158 26.33 30.23 -3.98
C PRO A 158 25.92 31.44 -4.83
N HIS A 159 24.79 32.04 -4.47
CA HIS A 159 24.38 33.35 -5.00
C HIS A 159 25.25 34.47 -4.46
#